data_dcb46270f09f244f340643b57ab5fafd
#
_entry.id   dcb46270f09f244f340643b57ab5fafd
#
_cell.length_a   1.000
_cell.length_b   1.000
_cell.length_c   1.000
_cell.angle_alpha   90.00
_cell.angle_beta   90.00
_cell.angle_gamma   90.00
#
_symmetry.space_group_name_H-M   'P 1'
#
loop_
_entity.id
_entity.type
_entity.pdbx_description
1 polymer ?
#
loop_
_entity_poly.entity_id
_entity_poly.type
_entity_poly.pdbx_seq_one_letter_code
_entity_poly.pdbx_strand_id
1 'polypeptide(L)'
;MTHYLDAAVEAARAAGDLLRQNFKRPLRVNVAEAHDIKLEVDVQTQDLITKLLLKKFPHHALYGEEGTVGDQSSEHQWVVDPLDGTVNYYYRIPHFCVSIALRFKGEIIVGVIYDPMREELWTGQKGESPRLNGHNFRVSERADLAEAVISVGLSKTGIMIESNIPLLQQMVHRARKCRVMGSAALDMAYVACGRFDAYLEQGISLWDIAAGWILVETAGGTVDVRPRKDTKDKYSIIASNGVIDLGL
;
A
#
# COMPACT_ATOMS: atom_id res chain seq x y z
N MET A 1 8.26 19.34 -8.15
CA MET A 1 7.71 18.12 -7.47
C MET A 1 6.18 18.11 -7.40
N THR A 2 5.53 19.23 -7.14
CA THR A 2 4.05 19.35 -7.04
C THR A 2 3.29 18.69 -8.18
N HIS A 3 3.80 18.78 -9.44
CA HIS A 3 3.17 18.16 -10.59
C HIS A 3 3.17 16.61 -10.64
N TYR A 4 4.08 15.91 -9.94
CA TYR A 4 4.04 14.46 -9.83
C TYR A 4 2.94 14.03 -8.86
N LEU A 5 2.85 14.72 -7.73
CA LEU A 5 1.81 14.48 -6.74
C LEU A 5 0.41 14.73 -7.33
N ASP A 6 0.22 15.86 -8.03
CA ASP A 6 -1.07 16.19 -8.64
C ASP A 6 -1.50 15.14 -9.67
N ALA A 7 -0.55 14.64 -10.47
CA ALA A 7 -0.82 13.59 -11.45
C ALA A 7 -1.19 12.26 -10.79
N ALA A 8 -0.49 11.88 -9.72
CA ALA A 8 -0.80 10.67 -8.95
C ALA A 8 -2.18 10.77 -8.29
N VAL A 9 -2.53 11.93 -7.72
CA VAL A 9 -3.86 12.19 -7.14
C VAL A 9 -4.96 12.09 -8.18
N GLU A 10 -4.77 12.70 -9.36
CA GLU A 10 -5.74 12.60 -10.46
C GLU A 10 -5.95 11.15 -10.90
N ALA A 11 -4.85 10.40 -11.08
CA ALA A 11 -4.90 9.00 -11.46
C ALA A 11 -5.57 8.12 -10.38
N ALA A 12 -5.22 8.33 -9.10
CA ALA A 12 -5.79 7.56 -7.98
C ALA A 12 -7.29 7.81 -7.83
N ARG A 13 -7.77 9.05 -7.98
CA ARG A 13 -9.20 9.37 -7.93
C ARG A 13 -9.95 8.74 -9.11
N ALA A 14 -9.45 8.87 -10.33
CA ALA A 14 -10.07 8.26 -11.51
C ALA A 14 -10.15 6.73 -11.39
N ALA A 15 -9.09 6.09 -10.89
CA ALA A 15 -9.04 4.67 -10.61
C ALA A 15 -10.06 4.27 -9.51
N GLY A 16 -10.10 5.01 -8.40
CA GLY A 16 -11.05 4.76 -7.32
C GLY A 16 -12.50 4.94 -7.76
N ASP A 17 -12.80 5.89 -8.63
CA ASP A 17 -14.14 6.05 -9.22
C ASP A 17 -14.53 4.85 -10.09
N LEU A 18 -13.59 4.32 -10.88
CA LEU A 18 -13.79 3.10 -11.65
C LEU A 18 -14.08 1.90 -10.74
N LEU A 19 -13.28 1.72 -9.69
CA LEU A 19 -13.48 0.66 -8.70
C LEU A 19 -14.84 0.80 -8.00
N ARG A 20 -15.20 1.99 -7.53
CA ARG A 20 -16.49 2.27 -6.86
C ARG A 20 -17.68 1.97 -7.74
N GLN A 21 -17.62 2.33 -9.04
CA GLN A 21 -18.68 2.04 -10.01
C GLN A 21 -18.88 0.54 -10.26
N ASN A 22 -17.79 -0.24 -10.23
CA ASN A 22 -17.82 -1.68 -10.43
C ASN A 22 -18.06 -2.49 -9.15
N PHE A 23 -17.91 -1.90 -7.97
CA PHE A 23 -17.99 -2.58 -6.69
C PHE A 23 -19.31 -3.33 -6.46
N LYS A 24 -20.43 -2.86 -7.00
CA LYS A 24 -21.75 -3.51 -6.88
C LYS A 24 -22.16 -4.33 -8.11
N ARG A 25 -21.33 -4.34 -9.17
CA ARG A 25 -21.61 -5.06 -10.42
C ARG A 25 -21.09 -6.49 -10.36
N PRO A 26 -21.57 -7.41 -11.18
CA PRO A 26 -20.96 -8.73 -11.36
C PRO A 26 -19.48 -8.57 -11.71
N LEU A 27 -18.61 -9.29 -11.01
CA LEU A 27 -17.17 -9.27 -11.24
C LEU A 27 -16.75 -10.44 -12.12
N ARG A 28 -15.84 -10.19 -13.05
CA ARG A 28 -15.19 -11.23 -13.84
C ARG A 28 -13.86 -11.58 -13.18
N VAL A 29 -13.71 -12.86 -12.85
CA VAL A 29 -12.50 -13.43 -12.28
C VAL A 29 -11.62 -13.92 -13.42
N ASN A 30 -10.40 -13.42 -13.50
CA ASN A 30 -9.38 -13.86 -14.46
C ASN A 30 -8.64 -15.09 -13.92
N VAL A 31 -8.25 -15.05 -12.65
CA VAL A 31 -7.55 -16.12 -11.95
C VAL A 31 -8.08 -16.23 -10.53
N ALA A 32 -8.29 -17.45 -10.05
CA ALA A 32 -8.61 -17.73 -8.65
C ALA A 32 -7.65 -18.79 -8.13
N GLU A 33 -6.85 -18.44 -7.13
CA GLU A 33 -5.94 -19.31 -6.42
C GLU A 33 -6.40 -19.51 -4.96
N ALA A 34 -5.73 -20.38 -4.21
CA ALA A 34 -6.15 -20.70 -2.84
C ALA A 34 -6.23 -19.46 -1.91
N HIS A 35 -5.34 -18.49 -2.13
CA HIS A 35 -5.22 -17.30 -1.28
C HIS A 35 -5.15 -15.99 -2.08
N ASP A 36 -5.44 -16.02 -3.37
CA ASP A 36 -5.41 -14.84 -4.25
C ASP A 36 -6.50 -14.89 -5.32
N ILE A 37 -6.99 -13.73 -5.71
CA ILE A 37 -7.97 -13.55 -6.77
C ILE A 37 -7.49 -12.39 -7.64
N LYS A 38 -7.51 -12.61 -8.99
CA LYS A 38 -7.29 -11.54 -9.96
C LYS A 38 -8.56 -11.27 -10.73
N LEU A 39 -8.94 -10.03 -10.81
CA LEU A 39 -10.15 -9.57 -11.46
C LEU A 39 -9.85 -8.81 -12.75
N GLU A 40 -10.79 -8.82 -13.69
CA GLU A 40 -10.67 -7.99 -14.89
C GLU A 40 -10.56 -6.49 -14.56
N VAL A 41 -11.20 -6.06 -13.47
CA VAL A 41 -11.16 -4.66 -13.02
C VAL A 41 -9.78 -4.22 -12.54
N ASP A 42 -8.91 -5.13 -12.04
CA ASP A 42 -7.52 -4.80 -11.64
C ASP A 42 -6.73 -4.33 -12.87
N VAL A 43 -6.81 -5.12 -13.97
CA VAL A 43 -6.15 -4.80 -15.24
C VAL A 43 -6.69 -3.48 -15.82
N GLN A 44 -8.03 -3.32 -15.87
CA GLN A 44 -8.66 -2.10 -16.39
C GLN A 44 -8.26 -0.87 -15.57
N THR A 45 -8.11 -1.01 -14.26
CA THR A 45 -7.71 0.06 -13.37
C THR A 45 -6.24 0.43 -13.59
N GLN A 46 -5.35 -0.56 -13.71
CA GLN A 46 -3.95 -0.29 -14.03
C GLN A 46 -3.78 0.38 -15.40
N ASP A 47 -4.51 -0.07 -16.42
CA ASP A 47 -4.48 0.54 -17.76
C ASP A 47 -4.91 2.01 -17.72
N LEU A 48 -5.95 2.34 -16.95
CA LEU A 48 -6.39 3.72 -16.75
C LEU A 48 -5.31 4.57 -16.08
N ILE A 49 -4.72 4.09 -14.98
CA ILE A 49 -3.62 4.77 -14.27
C ILE A 49 -2.43 4.99 -15.21
N THR A 50 -2.01 3.94 -15.91
CA THR A 50 -0.90 3.98 -16.86
C THR A 50 -1.11 5.04 -17.93
N LYS A 51 -2.29 5.04 -18.54
CA LYS A 51 -2.65 6.02 -19.57
C LYS A 51 -2.60 7.47 -19.05
N LEU A 52 -3.09 7.72 -17.86
CA LEU A 52 -3.10 9.07 -17.26
C LEU A 52 -1.69 9.53 -16.92
N LEU A 53 -0.88 8.67 -16.29
CA LEU A 53 0.47 9.01 -15.86
C LEU A 53 1.43 9.16 -17.05
N LEU A 54 1.49 8.17 -17.95
CA LEU A 54 2.43 8.19 -19.07
C LEU A 54 2.04 9.17 -20.19
N LYS A 55 0.78 9.60 -20.27
CA LYS A 55 0.41 10.74 -21.11
C LYS A 55 1.07 12.04 -20.65
N LYS A 56 1.21 12.24 -19.32
CA LYS A 56 1.87 13.43 -18.74
C LYS A 56 3.39 13.28 -18.68
N PHE A 57 3.88 12.05 -18.48
CA PHE A 57 5.29 11.72 -18.30
C PHE A 57 5.72 10.56 -19.23
N PRO A 58 5.82 10.81 -20.54
CA PRO A 58 6.03 9.73 -21.54
C PRO A 58 7.37 9.01 -21.43
N HIS A 59 8.34 9.58 -20.71
CA HIS A 59 9.67 8.98 -20.50
C HIS A 59 9.80 8.25 -19.15
N HIS A 60 8.73 8.24 -18.32
CA HIS A 60 8.71 7.47 -17.10
C HIS A 60 8.38 6.01 -17.40
N ALA A 61 8.87 5.10 -16.55
CA ALA A 61 8.42 3.72 -16.52
C ALA A 61 7.26 3.55 -15.54
N LEU A 62 6.54 2.43 -15.66
CA LEU A 62 5.58 1.97 -14.68
C LEU A 62 5.89 0.52 -14.31
N TYR A 63 5.94 0.24 -13.02
CA TYR A 63 6.06 -1.07 -12.40
C TYR A 63 4.81 -1.33 -11.56
N GLY A 64 3.90 -2.13 -12.09
CA GLY A 64 2.62 -2.42 -11.44
C GLY A 64 2.40 -3.91 -11.18
N GLU A 65 1.41 -4.21 -10.34
CA GLU A 65 1.01 -5.59 -10.04
C GLU A 65 0.57 -6.33 -11.29
N GLU A 66 -0.16 -5.67 -12.20
CA GLU A 66 -0.69 -6.25 -13.43
C GLU A 66 0.28 -6.13 -14.63
N GLY A 67 1.53 -5.76 -14.37
CA GLY A 67 2.59 -5.72 -15.36
C GLY A 67 3.34 -4.39 -15.42
N THR A 68 4.35 -4.35 -16.30
CA THR A 68 5.27 -3.22 -16.45
C THR A 68 5.09 -2.54 -17.81
N VAL A 69 5.28 -1.22 -17.87
CA VAL A 69 5.20 -0.42 -19.10
C VAL A 69 6.36 0.57 -19.14
N GLY A 70 6.90 0.79 -20.35
CA GLY A 70 8.02 1.69 -20.58
C GLY A 70 9.39 1.06 -20.28
N ASP A 71 10.43 1.87 -20.41
CA ASP A 71 11.82 1.45 -20.16
C ASP A 71 12.09 1.35 -18.66
N GLN A 72 12.20 0.11 -18.14
CA GLN A 72 12.43 -0.13 -16.72
C GLN A 72 13.78 0.34 -16.19
N SER A 73 14.70 0.80 -17.07
CA SER A 73 15.94 1.48 -16.68
C SER A 73 15.75 2.99 -16.44
N SER A 74 14.54 3.53 -16.69
CA SER A 74 14.24 4.95 -16.44
C SER A 74 14.48 5.33 -14.98
N GLU A 75 15.11 6.47 -14.76
CA GLU A 75 15.32 7.02 -13.41
C GLU A 75 14.00 7.29 -12.67
N HIS A 76 12.91 7.58 -13.42
CA HIS A 76 11.58 7.81 -12.88
C HIS A 76 10.69 6.60 -13.15
N GLN A 77 10.21 5.98 -12.11
CA GLN A 77 9.35 4.81 -12.20
C GLN A 77 8.14 4.93 -11.27
N TRP A 78 6.96 4.92 -11.85
CA TRP A 78 5.72 4.77 -11.10
C TRP A 78 5.60 3.35 -10.57
N VAL A 79 5.26 3.20 -9.30
CA VAL A 79 5.01 1.91 -8.64
C VAL A 79 3.54 1.89 -8.27
N VAL A 80 2.78 0.92 -8.81
CA VAL A 80 1.32 0.96 -8.80
C VAL A 80 0.74 -0.37 -8.35
N ASP A 81 -0.14 -0.32 -7.35
CA ASP A 81 -1.15 -1.33 -7.09
C ASP A 81 -2.53 -0.74 -7.46
N PRO A 82 -3.17 -1.25 -8.51
CA PRO A 82 -4.45 -0.71 -8.97
C PRO A 82 -5.62 -1.00 -8.02
N LEU A 83 -5.53 -2.10 -7.25
CA LEU A 83 -6.54 -2.55 -6.30
C LEU A 83 -5.90 -3.38 -5.17
N ASP A 84 -5.29 -2.70 -4.20
CA ASP A 84 -4.86 -3.37 -2.97
C ASP A 84 -6.08 -3.79 -2.12
N GLY A 85 -6.16 -5.07 -1.82
CA GLY A 85 -7.30 -5.69 -1.16
C GLY A 85 -8.30 -6.34 -2.13
N THR A 86 -7.83 -6.96 -3.22
CA THR A 86 -8.64 -7.62 -4.26
C THR A 86 -9.59 -8.68 -3.69
N VAL A 87 -9.14 -9.47 -2.70
CA VAL A 87 -10.01 -10.44 -2.00
C VAL A 87 -11.15 -9.73 -1.28
N ASN A 88 -10.87 -8.64 -0.54
CA ASN A 88 -11.91 -7.84 0.10
C ASN A 88 -12.90 -7.30 -0.93
N TYR A 89 -12.40 -6.74 -2.02
CA TYR A 89 -13.21 -6.22 -3.11
C TYR A 89 -14.15 -7.29 -3.69
N TYR A 90 -13.61 -8.48 -3.98
CA TYR A 90 -14.39 -9.60 -4.52
C TYR A 90 -15.53 -10.01 -3.58
N TYR A 91 -15.26 -10.11 -2.28
CA TYR A 91 -16.26 -10.45 -1.25
C TYR A 91 -17.10 -9.26 -0.79
N ARG A 92 -17.01 -8.10 -1.47
CA ARG A 92 -17.81 -6.90 -1.13
C ARG A 92 -17.53 -6.32 0.25
N ILE A 93 -16.35 -6.55 0.77
CA ILE A 93 -15.84 -5.91 1.98
C ILE A 93 -15.28 -4.55 1.57
N PRO A 94 -15.82 -3.41 2.05
CA PRO A 94 -15.40 -2.07 1.62
C PRO A 94 -14.10 -1.64 2.31
N HIS A 95 -13.03 -2.45 2.13
CA HIS A 95 -11.69 -2.21 2.66
C HIS A 95 -10.66 -2.57 1.60
N PHE A 96 -10.41 -1.65 0.71
CA PHE A 96 -9.50 -1.73 -0.42
C PHE A 96 -9.13 -0.32 -0.88
N CYS A 97 -8.05 -0.18 -1.63
CA CYS A 97 -7.60 1.12 -2.12
C CYS A 97 -6.84 1.03 -3.44
N VAL A 98 -6.55 2.20 -4.00
CA VAL A 98 -5.55 2.41 -5.05
C VAL A 98 -4.27 2.92 -4.40
N SER A 99 -3.13 2.34 -4.76
CA SER A 99 -1.80 2.72 -4.27
C SER A 99 -0.91 3.13 -5.44
N ILE A 100 -0.40 4.38 -5.41
CA ILE A 100 0.48 4.93 -6.46
C ILE A 100 1.67 5.59 -5.79
N ALA A 101 2.88 5.19 -6.16
CA ALA A 101 4.11 5.86 -5.76
C ALA A 101 4.95 6.26 -6.96
N LEU A 102 5.80 7.26 -6.81
CA LEU A 102 6.86 7.58 -7.76
C LEU A 102 8.22 7.33 -7.11
N ARG A 103 9.03 6.53 -7.78
CA ARG A 103 10.43 6.29 -7.44
C ARG A 103 11.32 7.07 -8.40
N PHE A 104 12.29 7.82 -7.86
CA PHE A 104 13.33 8.51 -8.62
C PHE A 104 14.70 8.00 -8.18
N LYS A 105 15.49 7.45 -9.11
CA LYS A 105 16.80 6.84 -8.83
C LYS A 105 16.80 5.84 -7.68
N GLY A 106 15.73 5.04 -7.61
CA GLY A 106 15.56 4.03 -6.55
C GLY A 106 14.91 4.53 -5.26
N GLU A 107 14.78 5.83 -5.04
CA GLU A 107 14.18 6.43 -3.86
C GLU A 107 12.70 6.79 -4.10
N ILE A 108 11.81 6.48 -3.16
CA ILE A 108 10.40 6.86 -3.24
C ILE A 108 10.26 8.33 -2.86
N ILE A 109 9.71 9.14 -3.78
CA ILE A 109 9.59 10.60 -3.61
C ILE A 109 8.16 11.11 -3.55
N VAL A 110 7.19 10.32 -4.02
CA VAL A 110 5.75 10.62 -3.95
C VAL A 110 5.00 9.35 -3.60
N GLY A 111 3.96 9.46 -2.77
CA GLY A 111 3.02 8.39 -2.46
C GLY A 111 1.59 8.91 -2.34
N VAL A 112 0.67 8.17 -2.93
CA VAL A 112 -0.77 8.43 -2.87
C VAL A 112 -1.50 7.13 -2.62
N ILE A 113 -2.35 7.11 -1.59
CA ILE A 113 -3.28 6.01 -1.31
C ILE A 113 -4.69 6.60 -1.29
N TYR A 114 -5.61 5.97 -2.01
CA TYR A 114 -7.00 6.42 -2.08
C TYR A 114 -7.97 5.27 -1.78
N ASP A 115 -8.69 5.38 -0.66
CA ASP A 115 -9.84 4.54 -0.33
C ASP A 115 -11.11 5.15 -0.95
N PRO A 116 -11.67 4.57 -2.02
CA PRO A 116 -12.83 5.16 -2.70
C PRO A 116 -14.15 4.95 -1.94
N MET A 117 -14.18 4.03 -0.96
CA MET A 117 -15.39 3.74 -0.21
C MET A 117 -15.58 4.68 0.99
N ARG A 118 -14.46 5.17 1.56
CA ARG A 118 -14.44 6.17 2.63
C ARG A 118 -14.15 7.57 2.12
N GLU A 119 -13.79 7.71 0.84
CA GLU A 119 -13.33 8.96 0.22
C GLU A 119 -12.13 9.56 1.00
N GLU A 120 -11.24 8.69 1.50
CA GLU A 120 -10.03 9.07 2.18
C GLU A 120 -8.84 9.04 1.21
N LEU A 121 -8.17 10.18 1.07
CA LEU A 121 -7.01 10.37 0.21
C LEU A 121 -5.81 10.75 1.05
N TRP A 122 -4.85 9.83 1.19
CA TRP A 122 -3.55 10.09 1.80
C TRP A 122 -2.55 10.48 0.72
N THR A 123 -1.84 11.56 0.96
CA THR A 123 -0.80 12.08 0.04
C THR A 123 0.47 12.39 0.80
N GLY A 124 1.61 11.98 0.26
CA GLY A 124 2.93 12.28 0.79
C GLY A 124 3.94 12.60 -0.31
N GLN A 125 4.84 13.52 -0.02
CA GLN A 125 5.92 13.91 -0.89
C GLN A 125 7.16 14.17 -0.04
N LYS A 126 8.32 13.71 -0.52
CA LYS A 126 9.59 13.90 0.19
C LYS A 126 9.85 15.37 0.52
N GLY A 127 10.10 15.63 1.80
CA GLY A 127 10.37 16.99 2.32
C GLY A 127 9.13 17.83 2.62
N GLU A 128 7.92 17.24 2.49
CA GLU A 128 6.67 17.91 2.86
C GLU A 128 5.88 17.12 3.90
N SER A 129 5.04 17.80 4.69
CA SER A 129 4.13 17.13 5.61
C SER A 129 3.05 16.38 4.85
N PRO A 130 2.74 15.12 5.19
CA PRO A 130 1.74 14.33 4.52
C PRO A 130 0.32 14.84 4.86
N ARG A 131 -0.65 14.54 3.99
CA ARG A 131 -2.03 15.03 4.15
C ARG A 131 -3.05 13.92 3.94
N LEU A 132 -4.07 13.91 4.81
CA LEU A 132 -5.31 13.16 4.64
C LEU A 132 -6.42 14.14 4.28
N ASN A 133 -6.98 14.03 3.09
CA ASN A 133 -8.00 14.94 2.57
C ASN A 133 -7.61 16.43 2.70
N GLY A 134 -6.33 16.73 2.44
CA GLY A 134 -5.78 18.08 2.53
C GLY A 134 -5.33 18.54 3.92
N HIS A 135 -5.61 17.81 4.98
CA HIS A 135 -5.21 18.12 6.36
C HIS A 135 -3.95 17.36 6.75
N ASN A 136 -2.97 18.05 7.32
CA ASN A 136 -1.75 17.42 7.80
C ASN A 136 -2.05 16.38 8.87
N PHE A 137 -1.30 15.28 8.85
CA PHE A 137 -1.35 14.24 9.87
C PHE A 137 0.05 13.81 10.29
N ARG A 138 0.14 13.01 11.35
CA ARG A 138 1.36 12.38 11.84
C ARG A 138 1.05 11.02 12.44
N VAL A 139 2.07 10.22 12.62
CA VAL A 139 2.00 8.95 13.35
C VAL A 139 1.54 9.17 14.80
N SER A 140 1.13 8.10 15.48
CA SER A 140 0.79 8.15 16.91
C SER A 140 2.05 8.33 17.77
N GLU A 141 1.84 8.75 19.01
CA GLU A 141 2.90 8.90 20.03
C GLU A 141 2.85 7.75 21.08
N ARG A 142 2.07 6.68 20.83
CA ARG A 142 1.97 5.54 21.75
C ARG A 142 3.27 4.73 21.75
N ALA A 143 3.93 4.68 22.90
CA ALA A 143 5.19 3.96 23.08
C ALA A 143 4.99 2.57 23.75
N ASP A 144 3.90 2.40 24.51
CA ASP A 144 3.60 1.14 25.19
C ASP A 144 2.86 0.18 24.24
N LEU A 145 3.47 -0.97 23.98
CA LEU A 145 2.89 -2.01 23.14
C LEU A 145 1.55 -2.52 23.69
N ALA A 146 1.39 -2.54 25.02
CA ALA A 146 0.11 -2.92 25.63
C ALA A 146 -1.05 -1.94 25.35
N GLU A 147 -0.76 -0.76 24.84
CA GLU A 147 -1.76 0.22 24.39
C GLU A 147 -1.93 0.25 22.86
N ALA A 148 -1.06 -0.43 22.12
CA ALA A 148 -0.95 -0.34 20.68
C ALA A 148 -1.98 -1.18 19.91
N VAL A 149 -2.34 -0.69 18.74
CA VAL A 149 -3.06 -1.46 17.71
C VAL A 149 -2.09 -1.79 16.57
N ILE A 150 -1.82 -3.09 16.39
CA ILE A 150 -0.87 -3.60 15.41
C ILE A 150 -1.64 -4.31 14.28
N SER A 151 -1.28 -4.04 13.03
CA SER A 151 -1.73 -4.86 11.90
C SER A 151 -0.64 -5.83 11.46
N VAL A 152 -1.03 -7.06 11.15
CA VAL A 152 -0.14 -8.09 10.59
C VAL A 152 -0.74 -8.58 9.28
N GLY A 153 0.02 -8.45 8.20
CA GLY A 153 -0.37 -9.00 6.92
C GLY A 153 -0.17 -10.52 6.88
N LEU A 154 -1.07 -11.20 6.18
CA LEU A 154 -0.95 -12.62 5.87
C LEU A 154 -0.86 -12.75 4.35
N SER A 155 0.33 -12.94 3.85
CA SER A 155 0.64 -13.02 2.44
C SER A 155 -0.13 -14.13 1.68
N LYS A 156 -0.04 -14.12 0.35
CA LYS A 156 -0.86 -14.91 -0.58
C LYS A 156 -0.41 -16.38 -0.74
N THR A 157 0.73 -16.81 -0.20
CA THR A 157 1.24 -18.20 -0.34
C THR A 157 1.40 -18.90 1.00
N GLY A 158 1.24 -20.23 1.04
CA GLY A 158 1.36 -21.02 2.26
C GLY A 158 2.69 -20.79 3.00
N ILE A 159 3.82 -20.76 2.29
CA ILE A 159 5.15 -20.51 2.88
C ILE A 159 5.20 -19.12 3.54
N MET A 160 4.61 -18.12 2.91
CA MET A 160 4.58 -16.76 3.46
C MET A 160 3.61 -16.64 4.63
N ILE A 161 2.48 -17.33 4.59
CA ILE A 161 1.52 -17.41 5.70
C ILE A 161 2.24 -17.98 6.94
N GLU A 162 2.94 -19.10 6.79
CA GLU A 162 3.71 -19.71 7.88
C GLU A 162 4.79 -18.77 8.45
N SER A 163 5.37 -17.91 7.63
CA SER A 163 6.34 -16.90 8.09
C SER A 163 5.70 -15.76 8.91
N ASN A 164 4.43 -15.49 8.71
CA ASN A 164 3.69 -14.42 9.40
C ASN A 164 2.99 -14.88 10.69
N ILE A 165 2.66 -16.18 10.83
CA ILE A 165 1.99 -16.72 12.02
C ILE A 165 2.77 -16.42 13.31
N PRO A 166 4.10 -16.61 13.41
CA PRO A 166 4.85 -16.29 14.63
C PRO A 166 4.78 -14.79 14.99
N LEU A 167 4.81 -13.89 13.99
CA LEU A 167 4.66 -12.45 14.21
C LEU A 167 3.29 -12.13 14.78
N LEU A 168 2.24 -12.66 14.18
CA LEU A 168 0.86 -12.46 14.65
C LEU A 168 0.72 -13.01 16.08
N GLN A 169 1.22 -14.22 16.37
CA GLN A 169 1.15 -14.83 17.68
C GLN A 169 1.88 -13.97 18.74
N GLN A 170 3.07 -13.48 18.42
CA GLN A 170 3.83 -12.61 19.33
C GLN A 170 3.08 -11.31 19.62
N MET A 171 2.51 -10.68 18.61
CA MET A 171 1.80 -9.41 18.77
C MET A 171 0.45 -9.57 19.49
N VAL A 172 -0.29 -10.66 19.23
CA VAL A 172 -1.59 -10.92 19.90
C VAL A 172 -1.47 -10.99 21.42
N HIS A 173 -0.35 -11.52 21.93
CA HIS A 173 -0.12 -11.63 23.37
C HIS A 173 0.38 -10.34 24.05
N ARG A 174 0.89 -9.39 23.27
CA ARG A 174 1.59 -8.21 23.80
C ARG A 174 0.87 -6.90 23.49
N ALA A 175 0.29 -6.78 22.31
CA ALA A 175 -0.41 -5.57 21.89
C ALA A 175 -1.84 -5.50 22.46
N ARG A 176 -2.39 -4.30 22.58
CA ARG A 176 -3.79 -4.10 22.95
C ARG A 176 -4.73 -4.82 22.00
N LYS A 177 -4.48 -4.72 20.71
CA LYS A 177 -5.25 -5.44 19.67
C LYS A 177 -4.39 -5.67 18.43
N CYS A 178 -4.56 -6.84 17.82
CA CYS A 178 -4.07 -7.11 16.47
C CYS A 178 -5.20 -7.03 15.46
N ARG A 179 -4.82 -6.76 14.21
CA ARG A 179 -5.68 -6.73 13.04
C ARG A 179 -5.05 -7.52 11.92
N VAL A 180 -5.88 -8.14 11.09
CA VAL A 180 -5.53 -8.71 9.79
C VAL A 180 -6.58 -8.14 8.83
N MET A 181 -6.24 -7.08 8.10
CA MET A 181 -7.22 -6.28 7.36
C MET A 181 -7.33 -6.64 5.88
N GLY A 182 -6.24 -7.18 5.29
CA GLY A 182 -6.21 -7.65 3.91
C GLY A 182 -6.03 -6.53 2.87
N SER A 183 -5.42 -5.41 3.27
CA SER A 183 -4.98 -4.31 2.41
C SER A 183 -3.75 -3.67 3.04
N ALA A 184 -2.57 -3.99 2.50
CA ALA A 184 -1.29 -3.55 3.06
C ALA A 184 -1.11 -2.03 2.96
N ALA A 185 -1.50 -1.44 1.83
CA ALA A 185 -1.41 0.00 1.63
C ALA A 185 -2.31 0.76 2.60
N LEU A 186 -3.56 0.29 2.88
CA LEU A 186 -4.42 0.91 3.89
C LEU A 186 -3.86 0.73 5.30
N ASP A 187 -3.31 -0.43 5.61
CA ASP A 187 -2.70 -0.67 6.92
C ASP A 187 -1.53 0.30 7.16
N MET A 188 -0.67 0.51 6.16
CA MET A 188 0.40 1.50 6.22
C MET A 188 -0.12 2.95 6.29
N ALA A 189 -1.18 3.28 5.55
CA ALA A 189 -1.84 4.59 5.65
C ALA A 189 -2.40 4.83 7.05
N TYR A 190 -2.92 3.79 7.71
CA TYR A 190 -3.41 3.86 9.08
C TYR A 190 -2.28 4.00 10.11
N VAL A 191 -1.12 3.39 9.89
CA VAL A 191 0.09 3.67 10.68
C VAL A 191 0.50 5.12 10.50
N ALA A 192 0.61 5.59 9.27
CA ALA A 192 1.04 6.95 8.95
C ALA A 192 0.16 8.02 9.63
N CYS A 193 -1.17 7.83 9.68
CA CYS A 193 -2.09 8.78 10.31
C CYS A 193 -2.44 8.47 11.78
N GLY A 194 -1.71 7.56 12.43
CA GLY A 194 -1.82 7.28 13.87
C GLY A 194 -3.04 6.46 14.30
N ARG A 195 -3.77 5.85 13.35
CA ARG A 195 -4.87 4.91 13.65
C ARG A 195 -4.33 3.55 14.11
N PHE A 196 -3.22 3.09 13.52
CA PHE A 196 -2.43 1.95 13.94
C PHE A 196 -1.06 2.44 14.43
N ASP A 197 -0.35 1.58 15.15
CA ASP A 197 0.96 1.89 15.70
C ASP A 197 2.08 1.17 14.95
N ALA A 198 1.77 0.01 14.37
CA ALA A 198 2.67 -0.67 13.44
C ALA A 198 1.90 -1.59 12.47
N TYR A 199 2.57 -1.86 11.35
CA TYR A 199 2.23 -2.88 10.37
C TYR A 199 3.43 -3.78 10.11
N LEU A 200 3.20 -5.10 10.08
CA LEU A 200 4.24 -6.12 9.88
C LEU A 200 3.78 -7.14 8.85
N GLU A 201 4.65 -7.45 7.88
CA GLU A 201 4.40 -8.57 6.95
C GLU A 201 5.69 -9.16 6.39
N GLN A 202 5.67 -10.46 6.17
CA GLN A 202 6.72 -11.23 5.47
C GLN A 202 6.19 -11.64 4.10
N GLY A 203 6.89 -11.26 3.03
CA GLY A 203 6.55 -11.71 1.69
C GLY A 203 5.68 -10.76 0.85
N ILE A 204 5.72 -9.48 1.16
CA ILE A 204 5.00 -8.41 0.48
C ILE A 204 5.70 -7.95 -0.81
N SER A 205 4.97 -7.39 -1.77
CA SER A 205 5.54 -6.80 -2.99
C SER A 205 5.78 -5.30 -2.83
N LEU A 206 6.60 -4.72 -3.73
CA LEU A 206 6.93 -3.30 -3.65
C LEU A 206 5.70 -2.41 -3.90
N TRP A 207 4.81 -2.79 -4.82
CA TRP A 207 3.62 -2.00 -5.15
C TRP A 207 2.63 -1.89 -3.99
N ASP A 208 2.55 -2.91 -3.12
CA ASP A 208 1.69 -2.91 -1.93
C ASP A 208 2.16 -1.87 -0.89
N ILE A 209 3.49 -1.59 -0.84
CA ILE A 209 4.09 -0.83 0.26
C ILE A 209 4.69 0.52 -0.14
N ALA A 210 5.00 0.75 -1.42
CA ALA A 210 5.77 1.92 -1.84
C ALA A 210 5.10 3.25 -1.47
N ALA A 211 3.79 3.40 -1.69
CA ALA A 211 3.08 4.62 -1.33
C ALA A 211 2.99 4.80 0.19
N GLY A 212 2.67 3.72 0.91
CA GLY A 212 2.63 3.73 2.37
C GLY A 212 3.98 4.06 3.01
N TRP A 213 5.08 3.62 2.40
CA TRP A 213 6.44 3.87 2.89
C TRP A 213 6.70 5.37 3.08
N ILE A 214 6.56 6.15 2.01
CA ILE A 214 6.80 7.60 2.12
C ILE A 214 5.77 8.30 3.02
N LEU A 215 4.52 7.80 3.08
CA LEU A 215 3.52 8.35 4.00
C LEU A 215 3.94 8.19 5.46
N VAL A 216 4.43 6.99 5.84
CA VAL A 216 4.89 6.73 7.22
C VAL A 216 6.12 7.56 7.55
N GLU A 217 7.14 7.61 6.66
CA GLU A 217 8.36 8.39 6.91
C GLU A 217 8.09 9.89 7.00
N THR A 218 7.29 10.44 6.10
CA THR A 218 6.96 11.89 6.13
C THR A 218 6.05 12.28 7.29
N ALA A 219 5.33 11.29 7.86
CA ALA A 219 4.53 11.45 9.07
C ALA A 219 5.34 11.36 10.37
N GLY A 220 6.65 11.08 10.30
CA GLY A 220 7.54 10.92 11.43
C GLY A 220 7.69 9.49 11.97
N GLY A 221 7.17 8.50 11.27
CA GLY A 221 7.37 7.09 11.59
C GLY A 221 8.63 6.49 10.97
N THR A 222 8.79 5.19 11.12
CA THR A 222 9.93 4.42 10.59
C THR A 222 9.44 3.26 9.73
N VAL A 223 10.21 2.95 8.67
CA VAL A 223 9.93 1.83 7.78
C VAL A 223 11.23 1.04 7.56
N ASP A 224 11.23 -0.22 7.97
CA ASP A 224 12.32 -1.18 7.72
C ASP A 224 11.85 -2.18 6.66
N VAL A 225 12.44 -2.12 5.47
CA VAL A 225 12.13 -3.00 4.34
C VAL A 225 13.37 -3.78 3.97
N ARG A 226 13.26 -5.11 4.00
CA ARG A 226 14.37 -6.03 3.68
C ARG A 226 13.99 -6.97 2.56
N PRO A 227 14.78 -7.05 1.48
CA PRO A 227 14.56 -8.05 0.43
C PRO A 227 14.62 -9.46 1.01
N ARG A 228 13.70 -10.31 0.61
CA ARG A 228 13.76 -11.73 0.98
C ARG A 228 14.73 -12.47 0.08
N LYS A 229 15.49 -13.40 0.68
CA LYS A 229 16.48 -14.23 -0.04
C LYS A 229 15.85 -15.45 -0.70
N ASP A 230 14.74 -15.90 -0.17
CA ASP A 230 14.03 -17.14 -0.54
C ASP A 230 12.99 -16.93 -1.65
N THR A 231 12.68 -15.68 -1.96
CA THR A 231 11.68 -15.33 -2.97
C THR A 231 12.09 -14.07 -3.73
N LYS A 232 11.97 -14.13 -5.06
CA LYS A 232 12.28 -12.99 -5.93
C LYS A 232 11.23 -11.88 -5.76
N ASP A 233 11.67 -10.62 -5.73
CA ASP A 233 10.83 -9.42 -5.72
C ASP A 233 9.84 -9.36 -4.55
N LYS A 234 10.17 -10.05 -3.43
CA LYS A 234 9.41 -10.00 -2.18
C LYS A 234 10.25 -9.42 -1.04
N TYR A 235 9.56 -8.78 -0.12
CA TYR A 235 10.15 -8.03 0.99
C TYR A 235 9.54 -8.46 2.32
N SER A 236 10.30 -8.28 3.39
CA SER A 236 9.80 -8.20 4.76
C SER A 236 9.67 -6.75 5.13
N ILE A 237 8.58 -6.37 5.78
CA ILE A 237 8.35 -4.98 6.20
C ILE A 237 7.98 -4.90 7.67
N ILE A 238 8.52 -3.87 8.32
CA ILE A 238 8.06 -3.34 9.60
C ILE A 238 7.88 -1.83 9.42
N ALA A 239 6.65 -1.35 9.43
CA ALA A 239 6.32 0.07 9.46
C ALA A 239 5.74 0.41 10.83
N SER A 240 6.24 1.46 11.50
CA SER A 240 5.77 1.82 12.83
C SER A 240 5.76 3.34 13.06
N ASN A 241 5.19 3.75 14.18
CA ASN A 241 5.22 5.14 14.64
C ASN A 241 6.62 5.63 15.08
N GLY A 242 7.65 4.78 15.04
CA GLY A 242 9.03 5.11 15.35
C GLY A 242 9.38 5.19 16.84
N VAL A 243 8.40 5.12 17.73
CA VAL A 243 8.62 5.18 19.19
C VAL A 243 8.29 3.90 19.92
N ILE A 244 7.51 3.01 19.29
CA ILE A 244 7.11 1.74 19.88
C ILE A 244 8.22 0.70 19.75
N ASP A 245 8.54 0.01 20.85
CA ASP A 245 9.41 -1.16 20.83
C ASP A 245 8.58 -2.42 20.62
N LEU A 246 8.70 -3.02 19.43
CA LEU A 246 8.00 -4.24 19.06
C LEU A 246 8.68 -5.50 19.64
N GLY A 247 9.97 -5.41 20.07
CA GLY A 247 10.78 -6.53 20.58
C GLY A 247 10.99 -7.62 19.54
N LEU A 248 11.27 -7.23 18.28
CA LEU A 248 11.51 -8.11 17.12
C LEU A 248 12.98 -8.15 16.74
#